data_1f21c0fe4144cfd1b9b93ab6c52e18c1
#
_entry.id   1f21c0fe4144cfd1b9b93ab6c52e18c1
#
_cell.length_a   1.000
_cell.length_b   1.000
_cell.length_c   1.000
_cell.angle_alpha   90.00
_cell.angle_beta   90.00
_cell.angle_gamma   90.00
#
_symmetry.space_group_name_H-M   'P 1'
#
loop_
_entity.id
_entity.type
_entity.pdbx_description
1 polymer ?
#
loop_
_entity_poly.entity_id
_entity_poly.type
_entity_poly.pdbx_seq_one_letter_code
_entity_poly.pdbx_strand_id
1 'polypeptide(L)'
;MNIMTVVKYKVKDGFEEDFVNAINEYDYSKSLSMRLISLPDNEYLSIIEYDEIDKTSADEETGVNWLDTVEHMLVLFGESRTEACSGIVVADYNQS
;
A
#
# COMPACT_ATOMS: atom_id res chain seq x y z
N MET A 1 4.38 -12.01 -16.02
CA MET A 1 5.31 -11.65 -14.94
C MET A 1 4.58 -10.86 -13.88
N ASN A 2 4.83 -11.19 -12.63
CA ASN A 2 4.14 -10.51 -11.54
C ASN A 2 4.80 -9.17 -11.23
N ILE A 3 3.98 -8.23 -10.78
CA ILE A 3 4.39 -6.87 -10.43
C ILE A 3 4.08 -6.67 -8.96
N MET A 4 5.01 -6.06 -8.24
CA MET A 4 4.78 -5.68 -6.85
C MET A 4 4.81 -4.17 -6.70
N THR A 5 3.84 -3.65 -5.98
CA THR A 5 3.77 -2.24 -5.60
C THR A 5 3.98 -2.13 -4.10
N VAL A 6 4.95 -1.32 -3.72
CA VAL A 6 5.30 -1.09 -2.32
C VAL A 6 4.96 0.35 -1.98
N VAL A 7 4.13 0.54 -0.94
CA VAL A 7 3.69 1.87 -0.52
C VAL A 7 4.02 2.06 0.96
N LYS A 8 4.76 3.11 1.26
CA LYS A 8 5.13 3.47 2.63
C LYS A 8 4.23 4.59 3.13
N TYR A 9 3.72 4.40 4.35
CA TYR A 9 2.86 5.37 5.03
C TYR A 9 3.50 5.76 6.35
N LYS A 10 3.29 7.00 6.78
CA LYS A 10 3.57 7.42 8.14
C LYS A 10 2.27 7.90 8.77
N VAL A 11 1.90 7.30 9.89
CA VAL A 11 0.60 7.53 10.53
C VAL A 11 0.79 8.43 11.75
N LYS A 12 -0.11 9.39 11.93
CA LYS A 12 -0.11 10.27 13.09
C LYS A 12 -0.35 9.48 14.38
N ASP A 13 0.24 9.93 15.47
CA ASP A 13 0.03 9.31 16.78
C ASP A 13 -1.45 9.29 17.13
N GLY A 14 -1.92 8.13 17.59
CA GLY A 14 -3.31 7.91 17.94
C GLY A 14 -4.20 7.41 16.83
N PHE A 15 -3.71 7.36 15.60
CA PHE A 15 -4.48 6.89 14.44
C PHE A 15 -4.07 5.51 13.93
N GLU A 16 -3.17 4.82 14.64
CA GLU A 16 -2.60 3.55 14.18
C GLU A 16 -3.67 2.50 13.95
N GLU A 17 -4.56 2.32 14.90
CA GLU A 17 -5.64 1.33 14.80
C GLU A 17 -6.63 1.69 13.69
N ASP A 18 -7.02 2.95 13.63
CA ASP A 18 -7.94 3.43 12.60
C ASP A 18 -7.35 3.25 11.20
N PHE A 19 -6.05 3.50 11.05
CA PHE A 19 -5.37 3.32 9.78
C PHE A 19 -5.36 1.84 9.35
N VAL A 20 -5.00 0.94 10.26
CA VAL A 20 -4.97 -0.50 9.97
C VAL A 20 -6.37 -0.99 9.59
N ASN A 21 -7.41 -0.53 10.29
CA ASN A 21 -8.78 -0.87 9.94
C ASN A 21 -9.16 -0.37 8.55
N ALA A 22 -8.78 0.87 8.23
CA ALA A 22 -9.08 1.45 6.92
C ALA A 22 -8.39 0.68 5.80
N ILE A 23 -7.13 0.27 6.01
CA ILE A 23 -6.39 -0.45 4.98
C ILE A 23 -6.95 -1.87 4.79
N ASN A 24 -7.48 -2.48 5.85
CA ASN A 24 -8.12 -3.79 5.75
C ASN A 24 -9.46 -3.73 5.01
N GLU A 25 -10.12 -2.59 5.00
CA GLU A 25 -11.39 -2.39 4.31
C GLU A 25 -11.24 -2.04 2.83
N TYR A 26 -10.02 -1.75 2.38
CA TYR A 26 -9.76 -1.44 0.99
C TYR A 26 -10.04 -2.66 0.09
N ASP A 27 -10.53 -2.42 -1.12
CA ASP A 27 -10.85 -3.48 -2.07
C ASP A 27 -9.59 -3.93 -2.82
N TYR A 28 -9.13 -5.15 -2.51
CA TYR A 28 -7.94 -5.74 -3.13
C TYR A 28 -8.29 -6.76 -4.22
N SER A 29 -9.53 -6.74 -4.72
CA SER A 29 -10.00 -7.76 -5.69
C SER A 29 -9.20 -7.80 -6.98
N LYS A 30 -8.52 -6.71 -7.34
CA LYS A 30 -7.67 -6.65 -8.54
C LYS A 30 -6.24 -7.15 -8.30
N SER A 31 -5.89 -7.44 -7.07
CA SER A 31 -4.55 -7.90 -6.71
C SER A 31 -4.53 -9.40 -6.41
N LEU A 32 -3.34 -9.99 -6.47
CA LEU A 32 -3.13 -11.39 -6.08
C LEU A 32 -2.97 -11.52 -4.57
N SER A 33 -2.34 -10.53 -3.94
CA SER A 33 -2.09 -10.56 -2.50
C SER A 33 -1.78 -9.15 -1.99
N MET A 34 -1.96 -8.95 -0.70
CA MET A 34 -1.55 -7.75 0.00
C MET A 34 -1.05 -8.10 1.39
N ARG A 35 0.03 -7.45 1.81
CA ARG A 35 0.52 -7.54 3.17
C ARG A 35 0.82 -6.14 3.67
N LEU A 36 0.51 -5.89 4.94
CA LEU A 36 0.86 -4.65 5.62
C LEU A 36 1.84 -4.97 6.72
N ILE A 37 2.99 -4.29 6.70
CA ILE A 37 4.04 -4.46 7.69
C ILE A 37 4.08 -3.23 8.58
N SER A 38 4.09 -3.43 9.90
CA SER A 38 4.31 -2.36 10.85
C SER A 38 5.81 -2.14 11.04
N LEU A 39 6.25 -0.90 10.88
CA LEU A 39 7.64 -0.50 11.03
C LEU A 39 7.80 0.40 12.26
N PRO A 40 9.03 0.66 12.73
CA PRO A 40 9.23 1.62 13.82
C PRO A 40 8.73 3.02 13.47
N ASP A 41 8.44 3.83 14.49
CA ASP A 41 8.06 5.24 14.35
C ASP A 41 6.74 5.47 13.63
N ASN A 42 5.76 4.57 13.84
CA ASN A 42 4.43 4.67 13.25
C ASN A 42 4.44 4.67 11.72
N GLU A 43 5.42 4.00 11.13
CA GLU A 43 5.46 3.79 9.70
C GLU A 43 4.87 2.44 9.34
N TYR A 44 4.27 2.35 8.17
CA TYR A 44 3.68 1.12 7.65
C TYR A 44 4.08 0.95 6.20
N LEU A 45 4.25 -0.29 5.79
CA LEU A 45 4.60 -0.62 4.41
C LEU A 45 3.57 -1.62 3.89
N SER A 46 2.86 -1.26 2.83
CA SER A 46 2.00 -2.21 2.14
C SER A 46 2.73 -2.79 0.94
N ILE A 47 2.54 -4.09 0.72
CA ILE A 47 3.13 -4.81 -0.39
C ILE A 47 1.99 -5.50 -1.12
N ILE A 48 1.73 -5.06 -2.36
CA ILE A 48 0.60 -5.57 -3.16
C ILE A 48 1.17 -6.21 -4.41
N GLU A 49 0.72 -7.43 -4.71
CA GLU A 49 1.14 -8.16 -5.88
C GLU A 49 0.03 -8.20 -6.93
N TYR A 50 0.40 -7.97 -8.19
CA TYR A 50 -0.51 -8.02 -9.34
C TYR A 50 0.07 -8.97 -10.40
N ASP A 51 -0.81 -9.60 -11.18
CA ASP A 51 -0.39 -10.48 -12.28
C ASP A 51 -0.25 -9.73 -13.62
N GLU A 52 -0.84 -8.53 -13.74
CA GLU A 52 -0.82 -7.74 -14.95
C GLU A 52 -0.62 -6.26 -14.64
N ILE A 53 0.14 -5.56 -15.48
CA ILE A 53 0.42 -4.13 -15.31
C ILE A 53 -0.85 -3.28 -15.44
N ASP A 54 -1.79 -3.71 -16.27
CA ASP A 54 -3.04 -2.99 -16.48
C ASP A 54 -3.87 -2.91 -15.19
N LYS A 55 -3.81 -3.94 -14.36
CA LYS A 55 -4.49 -3.95 -13.06
C LYS A 55 -3.88 -2.93 -12.10
N THR A 56 -2.56 -2.74 -12.15
CA THR A 56 -1.86 -1.73 -11.36
C THR A 56 -2.34 -0.34 -11.71
N SER A 57 -2.43 -0.04 -13.01
CA SER A 57 -2.90 1.26 -13.49
C SER A 57 -4.35 1.52 -13.13
N ALA A 58 -5.21 0.51 -13.24
CA ALA A 58 -6.61 0.62 -12.88
C ALA A 58 -6.81 0.88 -11.39
N ASP A 59 -5.93 0.33 -10.55
CA ASP A 59 -6.02 0.47 -9.10
C ASP A 59 -5.43 1.79 -8.60
N GLU A 60 -4.59 2.47 -9.38
CA GLU A 60 -3.97 3.73 -9.01
C GLU A 60 -5.01 4.83 -8.70
N GLU A 61 -5.99 4.99 -9.57
CA GLU A 61 -7.04 6.01 -9.38
C GLU A 61 -7.86 5.71 -8.13
N THR A 62 -8.23 4.44 -7.94
CA THR A 62 -8.95 4.01 -6.75
C THR A 62 -8.12 4.27 -5.49
N GLY A 63 -6.81 4.00 -5.55
CA GLY A 63 -5.90 4.24 -4.46
C GLY A 63 -5.78 5.72 -4.10
N VAL A 64 -5.69 6.60 -5.09
CA VAL A 64 -5.64 8.05 -4.85
C VAL A 64 -6.93 8.54 -4.18
N ASN A 65 -8.08 8.07 -4.65
CA ASN A 65 -9.38 8.42 -4.06
C ASN A 65 -9.49 7.93 -2.61
N TRP A 66 -8.99 6.72 -2.33
CA TRP A 66 -8.96 6.18 -0.97
C TRP A 66 -8.05 7.01 -0.06
N LEU A 67 -6.89 7.45 -0.57
CA LEU A 67 -5.96 8.28 0.21
C LEU A 67 -6.61 9.58 0.66
N ASP A 68 -7.49 10.16 -0.15
CA ASP A 68 -8.23 11.36 0.24
C ASP A 68 -9.07 11.11 1.49
N THR A 69 -9.58 9.89 1.68
CA THR A 69 -10.42 9.56 2.84
C THR A 69 -9.62 9.34 4.12
N VAL A 70 -8.31 9.06 4.02
CA VAL A 70 -7.46 8.76 5.18
C VAL A 70 -6.35 9.79 5.40
N GLU A 71 -6.30 10.83 4.57
CA GLU A 71 -5.23 11.84 4.62
C GLU A 71 -5.07 12.45 6.02
N HIS A 72 -6.17 12.62 6.75
CA HIS A 72 -6.15 13.18 8.09
C HIS A 72 -5.38 12.32 9.10
N MET A 73 -5.17 11.04 8.78
CA MET A 73 -4.41 10.10 9.63
C MET A 73 -2.91 10.09 9.30
N LEU A 74 -2.50 10.73 8.20
CA LEU A 74 -1.15 10.57 7.64
C LEU A 74 -0.27 11.78 7.91
N VAL A 75 1.03 11.50 8.14
CA VAL A 75 2.09 12.50 8.13
C VAL A 75 2.69 12.50 6.74
N LEU A 76 2.83 13.67 6.14
CA LEU A 76 3.33 13.78 4.77
C LEU A 76 4.84 13.54 4.68
N PHE A 77 5.26 12.92 3.57
CA PHE A 77 6.66 12.83 3.16
C PHE A 77 6.93 14.03 2.24
N GLY A 78 7.39 15.14 2.82
CA GLY A 78 7.46 16.39 2.06
C GLY A 78 6.05 16.82 1.62
N GLU A 79 5.79 16.81 0.32
CA GLU A 79 4.48 17.16 -0.24
C GLU A 79 3.61 15.94 -0.56
N SER A 80 4.16 14.72 -0.39
CA SER A 80 3.48 13.49 -0.75
C SER A 80 2.88 12.79 0.47
N ARG A 81 1.70 12.20 0.29
CA ARG A 81 1.02 11.43 1.34
C ARG A 81 1.67 10.07 1.57
N THR A 82 2.34 9.54 0.56
CA THR A 82 3.00 8.23 0.61
C THR A 82 4.29 8.26 -0.17
N GLU A 83 5.13 7.24 0.06
CA GLU A 83 6.25 6.92 -0.82
C GLU A 83 5.96 5.58 -1.45
N ALA A 84 5.85 5.54 -2.78
CA ALA A 84 5.46 4.34 -3.49
C ALA A 84 6.41 4.03 -4.64
N CYS A 85 6.59 2.74 -4.91
CA CYS A 85 7.31 2.28 -6.08
C CYS A 85 6.72 0.95 -6.54
N SER A 86 6.89 0.66 -7.82
CA SER A 86 6.44 -0.61 -8.41
C SER A 86 7.58 -1.22 -9.20
N GLY A 87 7.63 -2.53 -9.24
CA GLY A 87 8.66 -3.25 -9.98
C GLY A 87 8.17 -4.63 -10.39
N ILE A 88 8.93 -5.24 -11.28
CA ILE A 88 8.66 -6.58 -11.78
C ILE A 88 9.42 -7.57 -10.89
N VAL A 89 8.76 -8.67 -10.50
CA VAL A 89 9.40 -9.72 -9.72
C VAL A 89 10.40 -10.45 -10.63
N VAL A 90 11.68 -10.38 -10.31
CA VAL A 90 12.75 -10.99 -11.11
C VAL A 90 13.38 -12.21 -10.43
N ALA A 91 13.07 -12.45 -9.17
CA ALA A 91 13.51 -13.62 -8.43
C ALA A 91 12.46 -13.97 -7.38
N ASP A 92 12.18 -15.25 -7.21
CA ASP A 92 11.14 -15.70 -6.31
C ASP A 92 11.58 -17.03 -5.69
N TYR A 93 11.40 -17.13 -4.37
CA TYR A 93 11.66 -18.36 -3.63
C TYR A 93 10.52 -18.60 -2.66
N ASN A 94 9.90 -19.76 -2.76
CA ASN A 94 8.84 -20.18 -1.85
C ASN A 94 9.23 -21.49 -1.19
N GLN A 95 9.21 -21.50 0.13
CA GLN A 95 9.39 -22.72 0.90
C GLN A 95 8.01 -23.33 1.16
N SER A 96 7.81 -24.51 0.62
CA SER A 96 6.54 -25.23 0.77
C SER A 96 6.62 -26.28 1.86
#